data_3e0d02f311fac7a14bbc86283df29937
#
_entry.id   3e0d02f311fac7a14bbc86283df29937
#
_cell.length_a   1.000
_cell.length_b   1.000
_cell.length_c   1.000
_cell.angle_alpha   90.00
_cell.angle_beta   90.00
_cell.angle_gamma   90.00
#
_symmetry.space_group_name_H-M   'P 1'
#
loop_
_entity.id
_entity.type
_entity.pdbx_description
1 polymer ?
#
loop_
_entity_poly.entity_id
_entity_poly.type
_entity_poly.pdbx_seq_one_letter_code
_entity_poly.pdbx_strand_id
1 'polypeptide(L)'
;MLTLSATEVLTGITQGLNGDENAEVDRLYDALLAWEQLMEISYSLKGVTETAIDFNNNGRIDNNKSDTASLIDGLTEQEYFNKHRAPRSRINIKYQRMFTGAFMYASSHHVGIDAGSGIGLVQGVPFKFNATGNITNPHEGRLYGWGISHEIGHTQDVAGLTQAEVTNNILGLIVQTFNGNANSRLENGTYTTMYDKVTSGSVGATSDIGAKLGMYWQLHLAYDNNETYKMLENNKDTDPNNDSFYAKLYRANRMKAAAPKEEGYDAVEQTFIMRASDAAQKDLREFFEKWGILASPNTNKYLDEMKYEKETKAIYYLNDEARRRRLDTSNTETMANDTAVV
;
A
#
# COMPACT_ATOMS: atom_id res chain seq x y z
N MET A 1 -1.55 5.49 -19.16
CA MET A 1 -2.29 5.05 -20.36
C MET A 1 -2.21 3.55 -20.42
N LEU A 2 -3.30 2.88 -20.15
CA LEU A 2 -3.44 1.43 -20.25
C LEU A 2 -3.67 1.05 -21.72
N THR A 3 -2.95 0.06 -22.24
CA THR A 3 -3.18 -0.47 -23.58
C THR A 3 -3.61 -1.92 -23.42
N LEU A 4 -4.86 -2.19 -23.77
CA LEU A 4 -5.39 -3.55 -23.87
C LEU A 4 -5.42 -3.95 -25.36
N SER A 5 -5.14 -5.23 -25.68
CA SER A 5 -5.30 -5.67 -27.08
C SER A 5 -6.79 -5.80 -27.40
N ALA A 6 -7.23 -5.17 -28.49
CA ALA A 6 -8.64 -5.04 -28.83
C ALA A 6 -9.37 -6.37 -28.99
N THR A 7 -8.69 -7.40 -29.51
CA THR A 7 -9.33 -8.70 -29.81
C THR A 7 -9.68 -9.49 -28.55
N GLU A 8 -8.85 -9.41 -27.52
CA GLU A 8 -9.04 -10.17 -26.27
C GLU A 8 -10.02 -9.46 -25.33
N VAL A 9 -10.03 -8.13 -25.36
CA VAL A 9 -11.01 -7.30 -24.67
C VAL A 9 -12.41 -7.55 -25.22
N LEU A 10 -12.57 -7.55 -26.54
CA LEU A 10 -13.86 -7.82 -27.19
C LEU A 10 -14.39 -9.23 -26.88
N THR A 11 -13.53 -10.24 -26.85
CA THR A 11 -13.95 -11.62 -26.53
C THR A 11 -14.39 -11.75 -25.06
N GLY A 12 -13.72 -11.08 -24.13
CA GLY A 12 -14.11 -11.09 -22.71
C GLY A 12 -15.38 -10.29 -22.44
N ILE A 13 -15.60 -9.21 -23.17
CA ILE A 13 -16.78 -8.35 -23.06
C ILE A 13 -18.00 -9.06 -23.64
N THR A 14 -17.92 -9.60 -24.85
CA THR A 14 -19.04 -10.30 -25.53
C THR A 14 -19.52 -11.52 -24.75
N GLN A 15 -18.69 -12.23 -24.06
CA GLN A 15 -19.09 -13.36 -23.23
C GLN A 15 -19.86 -12.96 -21.96
N GLY A 16 -19.73 -11.71 -21.49
CA GLY A 16 -20.36 -11.23 -20.26
C GLY A 16 -21.62 -10.40 -20.42
N LEU A 17 -21.91 -9.87 -21.62
CA LEU A 17 -22.90 -8.80 -21.81
C LEU A 17 -24.02 -9.13 -22.85
N ASN A 18 -24.17 -10.36 -23.28
CA ASN A 18 -25.21 -10.81 -24.17
C ASN A 18 -25.34 -10.02 -25.50
N GLY A 19 -24.25 -9.43 -25.99
CA GLY A 19 -24.19 -8.74 -27.28
C GLY A 19 -24.80 -7.33 -27.30
N ASP A 20 -24.96 -6.67 -26.17
CA ASP A 20 -25.32 -5.24 -26.13
C ASP A 20 -24.04 -4.38 -26.28
N GLU A 21 -23.87 -3.82 -27.50
CA GLU A 21 -22.67 -3.02 -27.83
C GLU A 21 -22.50 -1.76 -26.96
N ASN A 22 -23.58 -1.15 -26.50
CA ASN A 22 -23.52 0.04 -25.64
C ASN A 22 -23.07 -0.35 -24.21
N ALA A 23 -23.63 -1.43 -23.67
CA ALA A 23 -23.23 -1.96 -22.39
C ALA A 23 -21.76 -2.43 -22.42
N GLU A 24 -21.27 -2.91 -23.56
CA GLU A 24 -19.85 -3.28 -23.76
C GLU A 24 -18.92 -2.07 -23.67
N VAL A 25 -19.27 -0.94 -24.28
CA VAL A 25 -18.49 0.31 -24.22
C VAL A 25 -18.48 0.88 -22.81
N ASP A 26 -19.63 0.96 -22.15
CA ASP A 26 -19.72 1.46 -20.77
C ASP A 26 -18.93 0.57 -19.82
N ARG A 27 -18.97 -0.74 -20.01
CA ARG A 27 -18.21 -1.70 -19.22
C ARG A 27 -16.70 -1.53 -19.36
N LEU A 28 -16.23 -1.30 -20.58
CA LEU A 28 -14.80 -1.05 -20.83
C LEU A 28 -14.36 0.27 -20.21
N TYR A 29 -15.18 1.30 -20.29
CA TYR A 29 -14.91 2.60 -19.68
C TYR A 29 -14.82 2.49 -18.15
N ASP A 30 -15.78 1.83 -17.52
CA ASP A 30 -15.77 1.55 -16.09
C ASP A 30 -14.51 0.75 -15.68
N ALA A 31 -14.14 -0.26 -16.45
CA ALA A 31 -12.93 -1.03 -16.18
C ALA A 31 -11.66 -0.18 -16.26
N LEU A 32 -11.57 0.75 -17.21
CA LEU A 32 -10.44 1.69 -17.30
C LEU A 32 -10.37 2.64 -16.10
N LEU A 33 -11.50 3.17 -15.66
CA LEU A 33 -11.58 4.00 -14.46
C LEU A 33 -11.19 3.21 -13.20
N ALA A 34 -11.60 1.95 -13.08
CA ALA A 34 -11.19 1.09 -11.97
C ALA A 34 -9.67 0.83 -11.98
N TRP A 35 -9.04 0.71 -13.16
CA TRP A 35 -7.59 0.65 -13.29
C TRP A 35 -6.90 1.93 -12.84
N GLU A 36 -7.44 3.10 -13.20
CA GLU A 36 -6.92 4.37 -12.72
C GLU A 36 -6.97 4.46 -11.20
N GLN A 37 -8.11 4.10 -10.59
CA GLN A 37 -8.24 4.08 -9.13
C GLN A 37 -7.29 3.09 -8.46
N LEU A 38 -7.06 1.90 -9.03
CA LEU A 38 -6.06 0.96 -8.52
C LEU A 38 -4.66 1.58 -8.55
N MET A 39 -4.31 2.28 -9.62
CA MET A 39 -3.02 2.96 -9.70
C MET A 39 -2.92 4.14 -8.73
N GLU A 40 -3.98 4.92 -8.55
CA GLU A 40 -4.03 6.00 -7.55
C GLU A 40 -3.81 5.45 -6.13
N ILE A 41 -4.45 4.33 -5.76
CA ILE A 41 -4.22 3.66 -4.48
C ILE A 41 -2.76 3.20 -4.36
N SER A 42 -2.20 2.61 -5.41
CA SER A 42 -0.81 2.18 -5.43
C SER A 42 0.16 3.35 -5.25
N TYR A 43 -0.09 4.47 -5.90
CA TYR A 43 0.70 5.70 -5.75
C TYR A 43 0.55 6.31 -4.35
N SER A 44 -0.68 6.37 -3.83
CA SER A 44 -0.96 6.82 -2.48
C SER A 44 -0.19 5.98 -1.45
N LEU A 45 -0.28 4.65 -1.57
CA LEU A 45 0.44 3.72 -0.70
C LEU A 45 1.96 3.98 -0.71
N LYS A 46 2.52 4.35 -1.85
CA LYS A 46 3.96 4.64 -2.00
C LYS A 46 4.31 6.11 -1.70
N GLY A 47 3.35 6.95 -1.36
CA GLY A 47 3.57 8.37 -1.10
C GLY A 47 4.21 9.08 -2.28
N VAL A 48 3.76 8.78 -3.50
CA VAL A 48 4.18 9.46 -4.73
C VAL A 48 3.04 10.26 -5.31
N THR A 49 3.36 11.33 -6.03
CA THR A 49 2.40 12.24 -6.63
C THR A 49 2.57 12.30 -8.15
N GLU A 50 1.46 12.42 -8.88
CA GLU A 50 1.49 12.61 -10.34
C GLU A 50 1.67 14.07 -10.74
N THR A 51 1.25 14.99 -9.88
CA THR A 51 1.36 16.44 -10.06
C THR A 51 2.08 17.08 -8.88
N ALA A 52 2.67 18.24 -9.11
CA ALA A 52 3.22 19.04 -8.03
C ALA A 52 2.10 19.59 -7.14
N ILE A 53 2.38 19.71 -5.86
CA ILE A 53 1.43 20.18 -4.83
C ILE A 53 1.80 21.60 -4.45
N ASP A 54 0.84 22.49 -4.46
CA ASP A 54 0.93 23.86 -3.97
C ASP A 54 0.63 23.86 -2.47
N PHE A 55 1.66 23.86 -1.63
CA PHE A 55 1.50 23.71 -0.18
C PHE A 55 0.92 24.94 0.50
N ASN A 56 1.18 26.11 -0.06
CA ASN A 56 0.72 27.39 0.51
C ASN A 56 -0.52 27.96 -0.19
N ASN A 57 -1.08 27.23 -1.18
CA ASN A 57 -2.27 27.60 -1.96
C ASN A 57 -2.17 28.99 -2.63
N ASN A 58 -0.98 29.37 -3.10
CA ASN A 58 -0.76 30.65 -3.79
C ASN A 58 -1.00 30.59 -5.31
N GLY A 59 -1.38 29.44 -5.83
CA GLY A 59 -1.71 29.21 -7.25
C GLY A 59 -0.51 28.91 -8.14
N ARG A 60 0.68 28.64 -7.58
CA ARG A 60 1.90 28.30 -8.34
C ARG A 60 2.76 27.33 -7.54
N ILE A 61 3.65 26.65 -8.24
CA ILE A 61 4.62 25.73 -7.64
C ILE A 61 5.92 26.49 -7.37
N ASP A 62 6.24 26.63 -6.10
CA ASP A 62 7.39 27.38 -5.64
C ASP A 62 8.70 26.57 -5.71
N ASN A 63 9.75 27.27 -6.05
CA ASN A 63 11.10 26.71 -6.18
C ASN A 63 12.14 27.57 -5.39
N ASN A 64 11.67 28.41 -4.47
CA ASN A 64 12.48 29.32 -3.70
C ASN A 64 12.46 28.95 -2.21
N LYS A 65 13.63 28.59 -1.65
CA LYS A 65 13.78 28.23 -0.24
C LYS A 65 13.59 29.37 0.76
N SER A 66 13.53 30.61 0.30
CA SER A 66 13.26 31.75 1.19
C SER A 66 11.79 31.86 1.61
N ASP A 67 10.88 31.23 0.86
CA ASP A 67 9.48 31.08 1.29
C ASP A 67 9.32 29.82 2.13
N THR A 68 9.40 30.00 3.45
CA THR A 68 9.31 28.89 4.41
C THR A 68 7.90 28.28 4.48
N ALA A 69 6.85 28.97 4.00
CA ALA A 69 5.49 28.46 3.95
C ALA A 69 5.29 27.40 2.86
N SER A 70 6.17 27.40 1.84
CA SER A 70 6.17 26.40 0.76
C SER A 70 7.23 25.31 0.93
N LEU A 71 7.76 25.11 2.17
CA LEU A 71 8.73 24.07 2.43
C LEU A 71 8.10 22.89 3.19
N ILE A 72 8.34 21.67 2.69
CA ILE A 72 8.10 20.42 3.44
C ILE A 72 9.41 19.62 3.50
N ASP A 73 9.78 19.17 4.70
CA ASP A 73 11.03 18.44 4.94
C ASP A 73 12.27 19.20 4.44
N GLY A 74 12.21 20.54 4.41
CA GLY A 74 13.27 21.41 3.89
C GLY A 74 13.39 21.42 2.35
N LEU A 75 12.41 20.86 1.64
CA LEU A 75 12.29 20.88 0.19
C LEU A 75 11.28 21.94 -0.26
N THR A 76 11.58 22.64 -1.35
CA THR A 76 10.58 23.43 -2.06
C THR A 76 9.53 22.52 -2.70
N GLU A 77 8.37 23.06 -3.08
CA GLU A 77 7.31 22.31 -3.76
C GLU A 77 7.83 21.60 -5.03
N GLN A 78 8.68 22.25 -5.80
CA GLN A 78 9.28 21.64 -6.98
C GLN A 78 10.30 20.55 -6.63
N GLU A 79 11.15 20.76 -5.62
CA GLU A 79 12.09 19.74 -5.14
C GLU A 79 11.35 18.51 -4.56
N TYR A 80 10.28 18.77 -3.79
CA TYR A 80 9.41 17.72 -3.25
C TYR A 80 8.79 16.88 -4.37
N PHE A 81 8.19 17.55 -5.36
CA PHE A 81 7.64 16.85 -6.52
C PHE A 81 8.69 16.02 -7.25
N ASN A 82 9.86 16.57 -7.52
CA ASN A 82 10.92 15.83 -8.20
C ASN A 82 11.38 14.60 -7.43
N LYS A 83 11.34 14.66 -6.09
CA LYS A 83 11.74 13.57 -5.19
C LYS A 83 10.68 12.48 -5.06
N HIS A 84 9.42 12.86 -5.09
CA HIS A 84 8.28 11.98 -4.81
C HIS A 84 7.36 11.79 -6.03
N ARG A 85 7.84 12.09 -7.22
CA ARG A 85 7.06 11.96 -8.44
C ARG A 85 6.74 10.51 -8.76
N ALA A 86 5.47 10.25 -9.12
CA ALA A 86 5.04 8.97 -9.64
C ALA A 86 5.82 8.58 -10.91
N PRO A 87 6.09 7.30 -11.14
CA PRO A 87 6.74 6.83 -12.35
C PRO A 87 5.94 7.25 -13.59
N ARG A 88 6.63 7.82 -14.60
CA ARG A 88 6.00 8.17 -15.89
C ARG A 88 5.90 6.99 -16.86
N SER A 89 6.40 5.82 -16.46
CA SER A 89 6.37 4.62 -17.28
C SER A 89 4.94 4.10 -17.40
N ARG A 90 4.55 3.76 -18.62
CA ARG A 90 3.28 3.06 -18.88
C ARG A 90 3.43 1.62 -18.42
N ILE A 91 2.43 1.13 -17.69
CA ILE A 91 2.28 -0.30 -17.41
C ILE A 91 1.35 -0.85 -18.49
N ASN A 92 1.83 -1.84 -19.24
CA ASN A 92 1.02 -2.54 -20.21
C ASN A 92 0.44 -3.79 -19.55
N ILE A 93 -0.85 -4.01 -19.69
CA ILE A 93 -1.50 -5.24 -19.25
C ILE A 93 -1.81 -6.07 -20.46
N LYS A 94 -1.33 -7.32 -20.46
CA LYS A 94 -1.38 -8.18 -21.63
C LYS A 94 -2.03 -9.51 -21.30
N TYR A 95 -2.91 -9.96 -22.15
CA TYR A 95 -3.21 -11.37 -22.23
C TYR A 95 -2.13 -12.08 -23.02
N GLN A 96 -1.69 -13.18 -22.51
CA GLN A 96 -0.75 -14.02 -23.23
C GLN A 96 -0.84 -15.48 -22.78
N ARG A 97 -0.36 -16.37 -23.62
CA ARG A 97 -0.20 -17.76 -23.25
C ARG A 97 0.96 -17.87 -22.26
N MET A 98 0.67 -18.41 -21.08
CA MET A 98 1.64 -18.61 -20.04
C MET A 98 2.34 -19.97 -20.17
N PHE A 99 3.49 -20.10 -19.53
CA PHE A 99 4.15 -21.39 -19.34
C PHE A 99 3.41 -22.22 -18.27
N THR A 100 3.61 -23.53 -18.31
CA THR A 100 2.89 -24.45 -17.41
C THR A 100 3.05 -24.08 -15.95
N GLY A 101 1.94 -23.90 -15.27
CA GLY A 101 1.88 -23.59 -13.84
C GLY A 101 1.89 -22.10 -13.48
N ALA A 102 2.14 -21.21 -14.45
CA ALA A 102 2.02 -19.78 -14.25
C ALA A 102 0.70 -19.26 -14.85
N PHE A 103 0.06 -18.31 -14.17
CA PHE A 103 -1.13 -17.64 -14.71
C PHE A 103 -1.04 -16.10 -14.70
N MET A 104 -0.12 -15.52 -13.94
CA MET A 104 0.21 -14.09 -13.91
C MET A 104 1.71 -13.89 -13.70
N TYR A 105 2.23 -12.75 -14.11
CA TYR A 105 3.58 -12.27 -13.76
C TYR A 105 3.67 -10.76 -13.95
N ALA A 106 4.62 -10.13 -13.26
CA ALA A 106 4.99 -8.74 -13.48
C ALA A 106 6.41 -8.62 -14.07
N SER A 107 6.60 -7.55 -14.79
CA SER A 107 7.93 -7.04 -15.16
C SER A 107 7.93 -5.51 -14.97
N SER A 108 9.08 -4.87 -15.18
CA SER A 108 9.23 -3.42 -14.99
C SER A 108 8.22 -2.57 -15.77
N HIS A 109 7.64 -3.09 -16.85
CA HIS A 109 6.81 -2.30 -17.77
C HIS A 109 5.48 -2.98 -18.16
N HIS A 110 5.22 -4.18 -17.69
CA HIS A 110 3.97 -4.86 -18.00
C HIS A 110 3.62 -5.93 -16.98
N VAL A 111 2.33 -6.21 -16.92
CA VAL A 111 1.75 -7.36 -16.23
C VAL A 111 1.19 -8.31 -17.30
N GLY A 112 1.58 -9.57 -17.24
CA GLY A 112 1.05 -10.63 -18.11
C GLY A 112 0.03 -11.46 -17.34
N ILE A 113 -1.08 -11.79 -18.02
CA ILE A 113 -2.16 -12.60 -17.47
C ILE A 113 -2.50 -13.70 -18.48
N ASP A 114 -2.70 -14.92 -18.00
CA ASP A 114 -3.08 -16.02 -18.86
C ASP A 114 -4.41 -15.77 -19.59
N ALA A 115 -4.44 -16.08 -20.86
CA ALA A 115 -5.61 -15.84 -21.72
C ALA A 115 -6.90 -16.52 -21.21
N GLY A 116 -6.77 -17.64 -20.47
CA GLY A 116 -7.92 -18.29 -19.81
C GLY A 116 -8.53 -17.50 -18.65
N SER A 117 -7.78 -16.55 -18.08
CA SER A 117 -8.20 -15.70 -16.94
C SER A 117 -8.67 -14.31 -17.39
N GLY A 118 -8.86 -14.13 -18.67
CA GLY A 118 -8.99 -12.86 -19.35
C GLY A 118 -10.13 -11.94 -18.93
N ILE A 119 -11.25 -12.49 -18.52
CA ILE A 119 -12.41 -11.70 -18.04
C ILE A 119 -12.03 -10.81 -16.85
N GLY A 120 -11.09 -11.24 -16.02
CA GLY A 120 -10.65 -10.48 -14.86
C GLY A 120 -10.17 -9.05 -15.15
N LEU A 121 -9.63 -8.77 -16.34
CA LEU A 121 -9.08 -7.44 -16.69
C LEU A 121 -10.16 -6.37 -16.94
N VAL A 122 -11.38 -6.77 -17.22
CA VAL A 122 -12.50 -5.87 -17.52
C VAL A 122 -13.65 -5.97 -16.51
N GLN A 123 -13.40 -6.59 -15.36
CA GLN A 123 -14.40 -6.78 -14.30
C GLN A 123 -14.39 -5.69 -13.23
N GLY A 124 -13.38 -4.81 -13.21
CA GLY A 124 -13.32 -3.70 -12.28
C GLY A 124 -14.50 -2.77 -12.47
N VAL A 125 -15.08 -2.33 -11.36
CA VAL A 125 -16.14 -1.31 -11.31
C VAL A 125 -15.61 -0.17 -10.45
N PRO A 126 -15.50 1.05 -10.98
CA PRO A 126 -14.93 2.16 -10.23
C PRO A 126 -15.81 2.55 -9.04
N PHE A 127 -15.21 2.98 -7.97
CA PHE A 127 -15.92 3.68 -6.91
C PHE A 127 -16.34 5.06 -7.41
N LYS A 128 -17.57 5.45 -7.11
CA LYS A 128 -18.15 6.76 -7.45
C LYS A 128 -18.21 7.61 -6.18
N PHE A 129 -17.89 8.88 -6.31
CA PHE A 129 -17.86 9.82 -5.20
C PHE A 129 -18.87 10.94 -5.45
N ASN A 130 -19.48 11.43 -4.38
CA ASN A 130 -20.28 12.65 -4.44
C ASN A 130 -19.39 13.91 -4.34
N ALA A 131 -19.99 15.09 -4.38
CA ALA A 131 -19.26 16.35 -4.30
C ALA A 131 -18.50 16.56 -2.98
N THR A 132 -18.83 15.81 -1.93
CA THR A 132 -18.17 15.83 -0.63
C THR A 132 -17.17 14.70 -0.42
N GLY A 133 -16.87 13.93 -1.49
CA GLY A 133 -15.88 12.85 -1.46
C GLY A 133 -16.38 11.51 -0.89
N ASN A 134 -17.64 11.37 -0.55
CA ASN A 134 -18.19 10.12 -0.02
C ASN A 134 -18.50 9.13 -1.16
N ILE A 135 -18.20 7.85 -0.94
CA ILE A 135 -18.56 6.78 -1.87
C ILE A 135 -20.08 6.67 -1.98
N THR A 136 -20.58 6.64 -3.20
CA THR A 136 -22.02 6.53 -3.50
C THR A 136 -22.47 5.15 -3.97
N ASN A 137 -21.51 4.27 -4.29
CA ASN A 137 -21.76 2.90 -4.73
C ASN A 137 -20.95 1.86 -3.94
N PRO A 138 -20.98 1.83 -2.58
CA PRO A 138 -20.10 1.01 -1.76
C PRO A 138 -20.30 -0.52 -1.95
N HIS A 139 -21.44 -0.93 -2.47
CA HIS A 139 -21.77 -2.35 -2.73
C HIS A 139 -21.53 -2.78 -4.17
N GLU A 140 -21.40 -1.84 -5.08
CA GLU A 140 -21.23 -2.07 -6.52
C GLU A 140 -19.78 -1.84 -6.94
N GLY A 141 -19.12 -0.82 -6.37
CA GLY A 141 -17.73 -0.51 -6.62
C GLY A 141 -16.84 -1.68 -6.22
N ARG A 142 -15.95 -2.09 -7.12
CA ARG A 142 -15.05 -3.20 -6.93
C ARG A 142 -13.82 -3.04 -7.81
N LEU A 143 -12.68 -2.91 -7.19
CA LEU A 143 -11.41 -2.96 -7.89
C LEU A 143 -11.01 -4.41 -8.18
N TYR A 144 -9.86 -4.58 -8.79
CA TYR A 144 -9.37 -5.88 -9.21
C TYR A 144 -8.97 -6.76 -8.02
N GLY A 145 -8.97 -8.08 -8.25
CA GLY A 145 -8.66 -9.06 -7.22
C GLY A 145 -7.19 -9.15 -6.85
N TRP A 146 -6.89 -10.07 -5.93
CA TRP A 146 -5.56 -10.28 -5.34
C TRP A 146 -4.45 -10.42 -6.37
N GLY A 147 -4.59 -11.31 -7.38
CA GLY A 147 -3.54 -11.56 -8.35
C GLY A 147 -3.10 -10.32 -9.10
N ILE A 148 -4.05 -9.54 -9.61
CA ILE A 148 -3.76 -8.28 -10.31
C ILE A 148 -3.09 -7.27 -9.38
N SER A 149 -3.60 -7.10 -8.17
CA SER A 149 -3.02 -6.19 -7.18
C SER A 149 -1.62 -6.62 -6.75
N HIS A 150 -1.37 -7.93 -6.65
CA HIS A 150 -0.06 -8.53 -6.39
C HIS A 150 0.95 -8.16 -7.50
N GLU A 151 0.58 -8.35 -8.77
CA GLU A 151 1.46 -8.07 -9.90
C GLU A 151 1.72 -6.55 -10.05
N ILE A 152 0.70 -5.72 -9.86
CA ILE A 152 0.90 -4.27 -9.82
C ILE A 152 1.82 -3.89 -8.66
N GLY A 153 1.69 -4.54 -7.49
CA GLY A 153 2.59 -4.37 -6.36
C GLY A 153 4.06 -4.56 -6.72
N HIS A 154 4.40 -5.59 -7.51
CA HIS A 154 5.75 -5.81 -8.02
C HIS A 154 6.27 -4.66 -8.89
N THR A 155 5.43 -4.05 -9.71
CA THR A 155 5.83 -2.90 -10.54
C THR A 155 6.14 -1.65 -9.70
N GLN A 156 5.74 -1.64 -8.42
CA GLN A 156 5.90 -0.54 -7.49
C GLN A 156 6.91 -0.85 -6.38
N ASP A 157 7.74 -1.85 -6.54
CA ASP A 157 8.78 -2.19 -5.58
C ASP A 157 9.77 -1.04 -5.36
N VAL A 158 10.16 -0.83 -4.10
CA VAL A 158 11.00 0.29 -3.69
C VAL A 158 12.36 -0.23 -3.25
N ALA A 159 13.41 0.24 -3.91
CA ALA A 159 14.79 -0.14 -3.58
C ALA A 159 15.09 0.04 -2.08
N GLY A 160 15.72 -0.97 -1.49
CA GLY A 160 16.10 -1.00 -0.08
C GLY A 160 14.97 -1.38 0.91
N LEU A 161 13.73 -1.58 0.42
CA LEU A 161 12.59 -2.02 1.25
C LEU A 161 11.86 -3.24 0.69
N THR A 162 12.23 -3.70 -0.50
CA THR A 162 11.56 -4.83 -1.16
C THR A 162 11.90 -6.14 -0.47
N GLN A 163 10.88 -6.85 -0.04
CA GLN A 163 10.89 -8.25 0.34
C GLN A 163 10.03 -9.00 -0.69
N ALA A 164 10.67 -9.81 -1.53
CA ALA A 164 10.00 -10.51 -2.63
C ALA A 164 8.80 -11.31 -2.13
N GLU A 165 7.70 -11.28 -2.87
CA GLU A 165 6.43 -11.96 -2.57
C GLU A 165 5.76 -11.52 -1.24
N VAL A 166 6.26 -10.46 -0.61
CA VAL A 166 5.74 -9.91 0.64
C VAL A 166 5.28 -8.47 0.46
N THR A 167 6.20 -7.55 0.17
CA THR A 167 5.90 -6.12 0.13
C THR A 167 4.98 -5.71 -1.02
N ASN A 168 5.01 -6.42 -2.13
CA ASN A 168 4.06 -6.29 -3.23
C ASN A 168 2.62 -6.65 -2.81
N ASN A 169 2.46 -7.59 -1.90
CA ASN A 169 1.16 -8.03 -1.39
C ASN A 169 0.48 -7.05 -0.43
N ILE A 170 1.17 -6.04 0.08
CA ILE A 170 0.56 -4.97 0.88
C ILE A 170 -0.54 -4.28 0.05
N LEU A 171 -0.28 -4.00 -1.23
CA LEU A 171 -1.31 -3.46 -2.12
C LEU A 171 -2.52 -4.39 -2.24
N GLY A 172 -2.29 -5.70 -2.33
CA GLY A 172 -3.38 -6.70 -2.37
C GLY A 172 -4.27 -6.64 -1.12
N LEU A 173 -3.69 -6.52 0.07
CA LEU A 173 -4.45 -6.36 1.32
C LEU A 173 -5.25 -5.05 1.33
N ILE A 174 -4.63 -3.94 0.95
CA ILE A 174 -5.29 -2.62 0.86
C ILE A 174 -6.48 -2.68 -0.11
N VAL A 175 -6.30 -3.24 -1.31
CA VAL A 175 -7.37 -3.36 -2.31
C VAL A 175 -8.52 -4.26 -1.81
N GLN A 176 -8.21 -5.33 -1.08
CA GLN A 176 -9.27 -6.15 -0.45
C GLN A 176 -10.11 -5.34 0.53
N THR A 177 -9.49 -4.50 1.35
CA THR A 177 -10.25 -3.63 2.26
C THR A 177 -11.05 -2.57 1.50
N PHE A 178 -10.50 -2.05 0.42
CA PHE A 178 -11.18 -1.11 -0.46
C PHE A 178 -12.45 -1.71 -1.08
N ASN A 179 -12.37 -2.98 -1.48
CA ASN A 179 -13.50 -3.74 -2.01
C ASN A 179 -14.54 -4.11 -0.93
N GLY A 180 -14.45 -3.54 0.27
CA GLY A 180 -15.42 -3.73 1.35
C GLY A 180 -15.25 -5.03 2.13
N ASN A 181 -14.14 -5.77 1.94
CA ASN A 181 -13.89 -6.97 2.74
C ASN A 181 -13.56 -6.57 4.19
N ALA A 182 -14.40 -7.01 5.12
CA ALA A 182 -14.17 -6.79 6.54
C ALA A 182 -12.92 -7.54 7.05
N ASN A 183 -12.62 -8.68 6.43
CA ASN A 183 -11.48 -9.53 6.74
C ASN A 183 -10.46 -9.48 5.61
N SER A 184 -9.19 -9.40 5.96
CA SER A 184 -8.11 -9.58 5.01
C SER A 184 -7.91 -11.07 4.70
N ARG A 185 -7.12 -11.36 3.66
CA ARG A 185 -6.72 -12.73 3.33
C ARG A 185 -5.99 -13.44 4.50
N LEU A 186 -5.42 -12.71 5.44
CA LEU A 186 -4.68 -13.25 6.57
C LEU A 186 -5.58 -13.97 7.59
N GLU A 187 -6.88 -13.70 7.62
CA GLU A 187 -7.86 -14.41 8.46
C GLU A 187 -7.95 -15.93 8.17
N ASN A 188 -7.45 -16.39 7.03
CA ASN A 188 -7.46 -17.79 6.65
C ASN A 188 -6.37 -18.62 7.38
N GLY A 189 -6.23 -18.44 8.69
CA GLY A 189 -5.30 -19.18 9.55
C GLY A 189 -3.91 -18.55 9.69
N THR A 190 -3.58 -17.51 8.94
CA THR A 190 -2.26 -16.87 9.00
C THR A 190 -2.00 -16.21 10.37
N TYR A 191 -3.02 -15.65 11.02
CA TYR A 191 -2.87 -15.05 12.35
C TYR A 191 -2.39 -16.04 13.40
N THR A 192 -2.79 -17.31 13.34
CA THR A 192 -2.26 -18.35 14.23
C THR A 192 -0.74 -18.47 14.07
N THR A 193 -0.24 -18.59 12.83
CA THR A 193 1.21 -18.66 12.55
C THR A 193 1.94 -17.39 13.01
N MET A 194 1.31 -16.22 12.88
CA MET A 194 1.85 -14.95 13.35
C MET A 194 2.02 -14.96 14.88
N TYR A 195 0.98 -15.38 15.61
CA TYR A 195 1.01 -15.44 17.09
C TYR A 195 2.02 -16.46 17.59
N ASP A 196 2.09 -17.63 16.96
CA ASP A 196 3.13 -18.63 17.27
C ASP A 196 4.53 -18.03 17.10
N LYS A 197 4.76 -17.25 16.04
CA LYS A 197 6.04 -16.59 15.80
C LYS A 197 6.37 -15.57 16.89
N VAL A 198 5.48 -14.63 17.19
CA VAL A 198 5.77 -13.54 18.13
C VAL A 198 5.81 -14.00 19.59
N THR A 199 5.20 -15.15 19.93
CA THR A 199 5.26 -15.75 21.26
C THR A 199 6.41 -16.70 21.44
N SER A 200 6.99 -17.24 20.36
CA SER A 200 8.09 -18.22 20.42
C SER A 200 9.40 -17.67 20.99
N GLY A 201 9.62 -16.34 20.90
CA GLY A 201 10.88 -15.72 21.22
C GLY A 201 12.05 -16.11 20.29
N SER A 202 11.75 -16.81 19.18
CA SER A 202 12.78 -17.28 18.25
C SER A 202 13.41 -16.12 17.45
N VAL A 203 14.74 -16.07 17.42
CA VAL A 203 15.49 -15.10 16.62
C VAL A 203 15.47 -15.50 15.13
N GLY A 204 15.49 -14.50 14.26
CA GLY A 204 15.41 -14.61 12.81
C GLY A 204 13.98 -14.41 12.29
N ALA A 205 13.88 -13.78 11.13
CA ALA A 205 12.59 -13.57 10.47
C ALA A 205 11.90 -14.90 10.13
N THR A 206 10.58 -14.90 10.13
CA THR A 206 9.83 -16.07 9.67
C THR A 206 10.06 -16.33 8.18
N SER A 207 10.13 -17.60 7.78
CA SER A 207 10.16 -18.00 6.37
C SER A 207 8.74 -18.08 5.74
N ASP A 208 7.71 -18.08 6.57
CA ASP A 208 6.33 -18.08 6.09
C ASP A 208 5.98 -16.71 5.50
N ILE A 209 5.66 -16.66 4.21
CA ILE A 209 5.37 -15.44 3.45
C ILE A 209 4.12 -14.75 3.98
N GLY A 210 3.07 -15.52 4.32
CA GLY A 210 1.83 -14.98 4.86
C GLY A 210 2.05 -14.33 6.22
N ALA A 211 2.74 -15.02 7.14
CA ALA A 211 3.06 -14.47 8.45
C ALA A 211 3.98 -13.24 8.33
N LYS A 212 4.96 -13.26 7.43
CA LYS A 212 5.80 -12.10 7.16
C LYS A 212 4.96 -10.92 6.64
N LEU A 213 4.04 -11.14 5.70
CA LEU A 213 3.10 -10.11 5.25
C LEU A 213 2.24 -9.59 6.39
N GLY A 214 1.85 -10.45 7.32
CA GLY A 214 1.11 -10.08 8.53
C GLY A 214 1.85 -9.10 9.42
N MET A 215 3.17 -9.19 9.54
CA MET A 215 3.98 -8.19 10.24
C MET A 215 3.82 -6.79 9.62
N TYR A 216 3.86 -6.69 8.30
CA TYR A 216 3.61 -5.43 7.60
C TYR A 216 2.17 -4.96 7.81
N TRP A 217 1.21 -5.88 7.77
CA TRP A 217 -0.20 -5.55 7.98
C TRP A 217 -0.49 -5.03 9.39
N GLN A 218 0.16 -5.57 10.41
CA GLN A 218 0.04 -5.07 11.79
C GLN A 218 0.46 -3.62 11.94
N LEU A 219 1.49 -3.17 11.20
CA LEU A 219 1.87 -1.75 11.19
C LEU A 219 0.80 -0.88 10.53
N HIS A 220 0.17 -1.34 9.44
CA HIS A 220 -1.00 -0.68 8.88
C HIS A 220 -2.15 -0.60 9.90
N LEU A 221 -2.48 -1.71 10.54
CA LEU A 221 -3.53 -1.74 11.56
C LEU A 221 -3.25 -0.83 12.76
N ALA A 222 -1.97 -0.68 13.13
CA ALA A 222 -1.58 0.14 14.27
C ALA A 222 -1.62 1.65 13.98
N TYR A 223 -1.21 2.05 12.78
CA TYR A 223 -0.89 3.46 12.51
C TYR A 223 -1.77 4.11 11.44
N ASP A 224 -2.50 3.33 10.64
CA ASP A 224 -3.46 3.87 9.68
C ASP A 224 -4.87 3.92 10.27
N ASN A 225 -5.21 5.08 10.83
CA ASN A 225 -6.56 5.33 11.34
C ASN A 225 -7.56 5.66 10.22
N ASN A 226 -7.08 5.89 9.02
CA ASN A 226 -7.92 6.23 7.88
C ASN A 226 -8.42 4.96 7.21
N GLU A 227 -9.70 4.96 6.89
CA GLU A 227 -10.24 3.96 6.01
C GLU A 227 -9.59 4.07 4.63
N THR A 228 -9.48 2.94 3.96
CA THR A 228 -8.75 2.85 2.70
C THR A 228 -9.27 3.76 1.59
N TYR A 229 -10.57 4.08 1.57
CA TYR A 229 -11.11 5.05 0.61
C TYR A 229 -10.62 6.49 0.83
N LYS A 230 -10.23 6.85 2.05
CA LYS A 230 -9.59 8.15 2.32
C LYS A 230 -8.18 8.25 1.75
N MET A 231 -7.56 7.14 1.37
CA MET A 231 -6.29 7.19 0.65
C MET A 231 -6.43 7.84 -0.72
N LEU A 232 -7.58 7.71 -1.39
CA LEU A 232 -7.86 8.42 -2.64
C LEU A 232 -8.15 9.92 -2.42
N GLU A 233 -8.71 10.28 -1.26
CA GLU A 233 -8.94 11.68 -0.89
C GLU A 233 -7.65 12.36 -0.42
N ASN A 234 -6.87 11.70 0.42
CA ASN A 234 -5.65 12.27 1.00
C ASN A 234 -4.58 12.56 -0.06
N ASN A 235 -4.59 11.86 -1.20
CA ASN A 235 -3.75 12.21 -2.34
C ASN A 235 -4.07 13.57 -2.96
N LYS A 236 -5.25 14.10 -2.68
CA LYS A 236 -5.66 15.47 -3.06
C LYS A 236 -5.45 16.47 -1.93
N ASP A 237 -5.13 15.97 -0.73
CA ASP A 237 -4.77 16.79 0.40
C ASP A 237 -3.36 17.37 0.20
N THR A 238 -3.20 18.63 0.50
CA THR A 238 -1.94 19.35 0.42
C THR A 238 -1.03 19.10 1.63
N ASP A 239 -1.52 18.39 2.67
CA ASP A 239 -0.76 18.09 3.87
C ASP A 239 -0.26 16.63 3.90
N PRO A 240 1.01 16.37 3.56
CA PRO A 240 1.58 15.03 3.60
C PRO A 240 1.66 14.42 5.01
N ASN A 241 1.38 15.19 6.08
CA ASN A 241 1.29 14.63 7.43
C ASN A 241 0.02 13.80 7.63
N ASN A 242 -1.01 14.04 6.82
CA ASN A 242 -2.24 13.25 6.82
C ASN A 242 -2.12 11.94 6.05
N ASP A 243 -1.01 11.70 5.37
CA ASP A 243 -0.82 10.49 4.60
C ASP A 243 -0.75 9.23 5.46
N SER A 244 -1.01 8.08 4.80
CA SER A 244 -0.95 6.77 5.41
C SER A 244 0.47 6.46 5.94
N PHE A 245 0.54 5.51 6.87
CA PHE A 245 1.80 5.02 7.44
C PHE A 245 2.81 4.62 6.34
N TYR A 246 2.37 3.86 5.35
CA TYR A 246 3.24 3.43 4.27
C TYR A 246 3.68 4.57 3.36
N ALA A 247 2.82 5.55 3.08
CA ALA A 247 3.22 6.74 2.33
C ALA A 247 4.34 7.50 3.04
N LYS A 248 4.22 7.71 4.35
CA LYS A 248 5.27 8.30 5.19
C LYS A 248 6.57 7.48 5.17
N LEU A 249 6.45 6.16 5.32
CA LEU A 249 7.58 5.23 5.30
C LEU A 249 8.35 5.30 3.97
N TYR A 250 7.65 5.20 2.85
CA TYR A 250 8.29 5.24 1.53
C TYR A 250 8.87 6.62 1.20
N ARG A 251 8.22 7.71 1.65
CA ARG A 251 8.81 9.06 1.54
C ARG A 251 10.10 9.18 2.34
N ALA A 252 10.08 8.75 3.60
CA ALA A 252 11.29 8.75 4.43
C ALA A 252 12.42 7.95 3.79
N ASN A 253 12.11 6.81 3.14
CA ASN A 253 13.12 6.02 2.43
C ASN A 253 13.72 6.74 1.22
N ARG A 254 12.94 7.55 0.51
CA ARG A 254 13.48 8.36 -0.59
C ARG A 254 14.33 9.55 -0.11
N MET A 255 14.11 9.99 1.14
CA MET A 255 14.81 11.13 1.74
C MET A 255 16.08 10.75 2.49
N LYS A 256 16.14 9.56 3.06
CA LYS A 256 17.18 9.13 4.01
C LYS A 256 17.98 7.96 3.44
N ALA A 257 19.24 7.85 3.82
CA ALA A 257 20.09 6.72 3.43
C ALA A 257 19.56 5.40 3.98
N ALA A 258 19.71 4.33 3.20
CA ALA A 258 19.45 2.97 3.66
C ALA A 258 20.40 2.58 4.81
N ALA A 259 20.01 1.59 5.59
CA ALA A 259 20.91 1.04 6.62
C ALA A 259 22.21 0.52 5.97
N PRO A 260 23.36 0.78 6.58
CA PRO A 260 24.61 0.21 6.11
C PRO A 260 24.60 -1.31 6.25
N LYS A 261 25.39 -1.99 5.43
CA LYS A 261 25.57 -3.43 5.56
C LYS A 261 26.38 -3.74 6.81
N GLU A 262 25.86 -4.64 7.61
CA GLU A 262 26.52 -5.14 8.83
C GLU A 262 26.48 -6.67 8.82
N GLU A 263 27.56 -7.29 9.33
CA GLU A 263 27.67 -8.75 9.40
C GLU A 263 26.58 -9.31 10.33
N GLY A 264 25.88 -10.34 9.85
CA GLY A 264 24.80 -10.99 10.61
C GLY A 264 23.43 -10.30 10.54
N TYR A 265 23.30 -9.17 9.79
CA TYR A 265 22.06 -8.42 9.67
C TYR A 265 21.64 -8.22 8.20
N ASP A 266 20.36 -8.38 7.92
CA ASP A 266 19.81 -8.08 6.61
C ASP A 266 19.58 -6.56 6.45
N ALA A 267 20.24 -5.94 5.47
CA ALA A 267 20.18 -4.48 5.30
C ALA A 267 18.79 -3.96 4.93
N VAL A 268 17.94 -4.80 4.28
CA VAL A 268 16.56 -4.43 3.96
C VAL A 268 15.71 -4.41 5.22
N GLU A 269 15.86 -5.41 6.09
CA GLU A 269 15.17 -5.44 7.39
C GLU A 269 15.61 -4.26 8.27
N GLN A 270 16.90 -3.96 8.32
CA GLN A 270 17.43 -2.83 9.11
C GLN A 270 16.91 -1.49 8.58
N THR A 271 16.90 -1.31 7.26
CA THR A 271 16.31 -0.12 6.65
C THR A 271 14.81 -0.03 6.98
N PHE A 272 14.09 -1.15 6.95
CA PHE A 272 12.67 -1.17 7.27
C PHE A 272 12.41 -0.80 8.74
N ILE A 273 13.19 -1.30 9.71
CA ILE A 273 13.08 -0.89 11.13
C ILE A 273 13.22 0.63 11.27
N MET A 274 14.25 1.21 10.66
CA MET A 274 14.50 2.66 10.71
C MET A 274 13.33 3.45 10.09
N ARG A 275 12.87 3.06 8.90
CA ARG A 275 11.80 3.77 8.18
C ARG A 275 10.43 3.58 8.81
N ALA A 276 10.14 2.41 9.36
CA ALA A 276 8.91 2.16 10.10
C ALA A 276 8.84 3.03 11.37
N SER A 277 9.94 3.12 12.09
CA SER A 277 10.03 3.99 13.27
C SER A 277 9.89 5.47 12.90
N ASP A 278 10.53 5.91 11.81
CA ASP A 278 10.35 7.27 11.27
C ASP A 278 8.87 7.56 10.92
N ALA A 279 8.20 6.65 10.24
CA ALA A 279 6.80 6.81 9.84
C ALA A 279 5.83 6.84 11.04
N ALA A 280 6.07 5.96 12.01
CA ALA A 280 5.29 5.88 13.24
C ALA A 280 5.59 7.00 14.24
N GLN A 281 6.75 7.68 14.13
CA GLN A 281 7.32 8.57 15.16
C GLN A 281 7.40 7.86 16.52
N LYS A 282 7.73 6.55 16.49
CA LYS A 282 7.87 5.66 17.65
C LYS A 282 9.09 4.78 17.49
N ASP A 283 9.70 4.41 18.59
CA ASP A 283 10.73 3.35 18.64
C ASP A 283 10.03 1.99 18.56
N LEU A 284 10.17 1.34 17.42
CA LEU A 284 9.54 0.06 17.12
C LEU A 284 10.45 -1.15 17.35
N ARG A 285 11.61 -0.99 18.02
CA ARG A 285 12.55 -2.10 18.23
C ARG A 285 11.90 -3.30 18.89
N GLU A 286 11.05 -3.10 19.92
CA GLU A 286 10.35 -4.19 20.59
C GLU A 286 9.41 -4.94 19.65
N PHE A 287 8.67 -4.22 18.80
CA PHE A 287 7.82 -4.86 17.78
C PHE A 287 8.61 -5.80 16.89
N PHE A 288 9.75 -5.34 16.35
CA PHE A 288 10.57 -6.16 15.47
C PHE A 288 11.29 -7.29 16.22
N GLU A 289 11.68 -7.07 17.46
CA GLU A 289 12.25 -8.12 18.32
C GLU A 289 11.26 -9.26 18.55
N LYS A 290 9.97 -8.96 18.79
CA LYS A 290 8.91 -9.98 18.88
C LYS A 290 8.79 -10.79 17.58
N TRP A 291 9.01 -10.16 16.45
CA TRP A 291 9.09 -10.84 15.15
C TRP A 291 10.43 -11.55 14.91
N GLY A 292 11.36 -11.49 15.84
CA GLY A 292 12.68 -12.10 15.77
C GLY A 292 13.70 -11.31 14.97
N ILE A 293 13.39 -10.07 14.59
CA ILE A 293 14.26 -9.20 13.81
C ILE A 293 14.94 -8.21 14.78
N LEU A 294 16.21 -8.47 15.10
CA LEU A 294 16.97 -7.62 16.01
C LEU A 294 17.55 -6.41 15.27
N ALA A 295 17.50 -5.26 15.93
CA ALA A 295 18.15 -4.06 15.42
C ALA A 295 19.69 -4.18 15.49
N SER A 296 20.37 -3.88 14.40
CA SER A 296 21.81 -3.86 14.32
C SER A 296 22.42 -2.72 15.18
N PRO A 297 23.72 -2.74 15.48
CA PRO A 297 24.39 -1.62 16.14
C PRO A 297 24.13 -0.26 15.50
N ASN A 298 24.19 -0.15 14.17
CA ASN A 298 23.92 1.11 13.46
C ASN A 298 22.44 1.50 13.52
N THR A 299 21.52 0.53 13.44
CA THR A 299 20.09 0.77 13.58
C THR A 299 19.76 1.24 15.01
N ASN A 300 20.36 0.61 16.03
CA ASN A 300 20.21 1.05 17.42
C ASN A 300 20.71 2.50 17.61
N LYS A 301 21.91 2.79 17.10
CA LYS A 301 22.47 4.14 17.16
C LYS A 301 21.55 5.17 16.49
N TYR A 302 21.03 4.85 15.31
CA TYR A 302 20.10 5.71 14.60
C TYR A 302 18.85 6.03 15.44
N LEU A 303 18.20 5.00 16.01
CA LEU A 303 16.98 5.18 16.79
C LEU A 303 17.23 5.92 18.11
N ASP A 304 18.39 5.70 18.73
CA ASP A 304 18.80 6.43 19.94
C ASP A 304 19.03 7.93 19.65
N GLU A 305 19.56 8.27 18.47
CA GLU A 305 19.73 9.66 18.01
C GLU A 305 18.38 10.32 17.69
N MET A 306 17.42 9.57 17.14
CA MET A 306 16.08 10.09 16.84
C MET A 306 15.25 10.36 18.09
N LYS A 307 15.54 9.70 19.22
CA LYS A 307 14.86 9.88 20.52
C LYS A 307 13.34 9.68 20.46
N TYR A 308 12.87 8.81 19.59
CA TYR A 308 11.47 8.45 19.57
C TYR A 308 11.03 7.79 20.88
N GLU A 309 9.82 8.11 21.32
CA GLU A 309 9.22 7.39 22.43
C GLU A 309 8.99 5.93 22.05
N LYS A 310 9.20 5.02 23.00
CA LYS A 310 8.95 3.59 22.79
C LYS A 310 7.47 3.34 22.49
N GLU A 311 7.21 2.46 21.54
CA GLU A 311 5.87 1.89 21.39
C GLU A 311 5.61 0.92 22.54
N THR A 312 4.62 1.26 23.36
CA THR A 312 4.28 0.47 24.57
C THR A 312 3.10 -0.47 24.35
N LYS A 313 2.44 -0.32 23.19
CA LYS A 313 1.29 -1.15 22.83
C LYS A 313 1.76 -2.44 22.17
N ALA A 314 1.12 -3.55 22.49
CA ALA A 314 1.45 -4.85 21.92
C ALA A 314 0.92 -5.01 20.49
N ILE A 315 1.33 -4.09 19.60
CA ILE A 315 0.84 -4.03 18.20
C ILE A 315 1.13 -5.30 17.40
N TYR A 316 2.05 -6.12 17.85
CA TYR A 316 2.35 -7.45 17.27
C TYR A 316 1.27 -8.49 17.50
N TYR A 317 0.20 -8.17 18.25
CA TYR A 317 -1.01 -9.00 18.37
C TYR A 317 -2.21 -8.47 17.59
N LEU A 318 -2.09 -7.33 16.91
CA LEU A 318 -3.18 -6.79 16.11
C LEU A 318 -3.58 -7.75 14.98
N ASN A 319 -4.87 -7.84 14.73
CA ASN A 319 -5.49 -8.56 13.63
C ASN A 319 -6.64 -7.72 13.04
N ASP A 320 -7.37 -8.26 12.08
CA ASP A 320 -8.45 -7.52 11.40
C ASP A 320 -9.61 -7.14 12.32
N GLU A 321 -9.71 -7.72 13.51
CA GLU A 321 -10.70 -7.29 14.51
C GLU A 321 -10.50 -5.85 14.93
N ALA A 322 -9.24 -5.39 15.04
CA ALA A 322 -8.94 -3.97 15.32
C ALA A 322 -9.52 -3.05 14.25
N ARG A 323 -9.45 -3.47 12.97
CA ARG A 323 -10.05 -2.73 11.86
C ARG A 323 -11.59 -2.79 11.91
N ARG A 324 -12.18 -3.97 12.13
CA ARG A 324 -13.64 -4.13 12.24
C ARG A 324 -14.22 -3.23 13.33
N ARG A 325 -13.57 -3.13 14.47
CA ARG A 325 -14.00 -2.26 15.58
C ARG A 325 -13.94 -0.78 15.19
N ARG A 326 -12.92 -0.36 14.45
CA ARG A 326 -12.83 1.03 13.95
C ARG A 326 -13.93 1.36 12.94
N LEU A 327 -14.37 0.38 12.16
CA LEU A 327 -15.45 0.55 11.18
C LEU A 327 -16.83 0.52 11.82
N ASP A 328 -16.97 -0.04 13.02
CA ASP A 328 -18.23 -0.06 13.77
C ASP A 328 -18.48 1.29 14.45
N THR A 329 -19.08 2.21 13.68
CA THR A 329 -19.43 3.56 14.15
C THR A 329 -20.53 3.58 15.20
N SER A 330 -21.17 2.44 15.50
CA SER A 330 -22.19 2.30 16.55
C SER A 330 -21.60 2.34 17.94
N ASN A 331 -20.28 2.13 18.08
CA ASN A 331 -19.58 2.05 19.35
C ASN A 331 -18.62 3.23 19.55
N THR A 332 -19.11 4.29 20.21
CA THR A 332 -18.35 5.52 20.47
C THR A 332 -17.24 5.38 21.53
N GLU A 333 -17.15 4.27 22.25
CA GLU A 333 -16.13 4.03 23.28
C GLU A 333 -14.80 3.49 22.74
N THR A 334 -14.75 3.08 21.49
CA THR A 334 -13.66 2.25 20.97
C THR A 334 -12.39 2.99 20.54
N MET A 335 -12.47 4.26 20.20
CA MET A 335 -11.33 4.99 19.61
C MET A 335 -10.21 5.30 20.62
N ALA A 336 -10.49 5.33 21.91
CA ALA A 336 -9.50 5.66 22.93
C ALA A 336 -8.71 4.45 23.46
N ASN A 337 -9.23 3.24 23.30
CA ASN A 337 -8.73 2.01 23.94
C ASN A 337 -8.25 0.92 22.96
N ASP A 338 -8.07 1.23 21.69
CA ASP A 338 -7.80 0.25 20.62
C ASP A 338 -6.39 -0.38 20.67
N THR A 339 -5.95 -0.66 21.86
CA THR A 339 -4.59 -1.15 22.13
C THR A 339 -4.53 -2.40 22.95
N ALA A 340 -5.64 -2.92 23.32
CA ALA A 340 -5.70 -4.12 24.09
C ALA A 340 -6.60 -5.12 23.38
N VAL A 341 -6.01 -5.93 22.56
CA VAL A 341 -6.54 -7.25 22.33
C VAL A 341 -5.46 -8.21 22.72
N VAL A 342 -5.52 -8.65 23.93
CA VAL A 342 -5.05 -9.95 24.34
C VAL A 342 -6.28 -10.78 24.57
#